data_792cabb792af58e2dbdd3a2fe139fbd2
#
_entry.id   792cabb792af58e2dbdd3a2fe139fbd2
#
_cell.length_a   1.000
_cell.length_b   1.000
_cell.length_c   1.000
_cell.angle_alpha   90.00
_cell.angle_beta   90.00
_cell.angle_gamma   90.00
#
_symmetry.space_group_name_H-M   'P 1'
#
loop_
_entity.id
_entity.type
_entity.pdbx_description
1 polymer ?
#
loop_
_entity_poly.entity_id
_entity_poly.type
_entity_poly.pdbx_seq_one_letter_code
_entity_poly.pdbx_strand_id
1 'polypeptide(L)'
;MKAKVSGDWGVEAREGGIYLPQVDLWMDPKRPQQRAVVTHAHYDHLAGHREIWASTRTARLLQERVPKRTKIRAIPFGKAVSLGGGASFTLVPAGHILGSAMVWVKRRVGGKETRLLYTGDFKLRGGKTAERCEPKRADVLVMETTFGRPEYRFPTEEKVVGEMISFCHRAVREGKVPILLGYALGKSQEILQRVGAIGYPVLMERAGHRMCEVYRELGQKLPEVGCLEKITGEKVGGHILIVPPSMARGERLKVLEKRSVAVVTGWALDRGAIYRYGCQEAFALSDHADYGELLEMVERVGPKEVRTVHGFAQEFAMDLQERGWRAWALAGATQMVLPLGVEMGESGDRKKRRR
;
A
#
# COMPACT_ATOMS: atom_id res chain seq x y z
N MET A 1 -16.08 -25.94 22.61
CA MET A 1 -16.40 -25.66 21.20
C MET A 1 -17.82 -25.11 21.14
N LYS A 2 -18.02 -23.79 21.01
CA LYS A 2 -19.36 -23.23 20.76
C LYS A 2 -19.72 -23.52 19.29
N ALA A 3 -20.87 -24.17 19.07
CA ALA A 3 -21.40 -24.43 17.75
C ALA A 3 -21.46 -23.12 16.95
N LYS A 4 -20.77 -23.05 15.80
CA LYS A 4 -20.86 -21.92 14.87
C LYS A 4 -22.31 -21.81 14.40
N VAL A 5 -22.94 -20.67 14.69
CA VAL A 5 -24.26 -20.34 14.14
C VAL A 5 -24.16 -20.41 12.63
N SER A 6 -25.07 -21.09 11.96
CA SER A 6 -25.04 -21.44 10.52
C SER A 6 -25.16 -20.24 9.55
N GLY A 7 -24.61 -19.12 9.89
CA GLY A 7 -24.57 -17.90 9.08
C GLY A 7 -23.28 -17.12 9.20
N ASP A 8 -22.39 -17.47 10.13
CA ASP A 8 -21.17 -16.72 10.40
C ASP A 8 -20.06 -16.95 9.37
N TRP A 9 -19.32 -15.92 9.03
CA TRP A 9 -18.08 -16.01 8.28
C TRP A 9 -16.96 -16.56 9.17
N GLY A 10 -16.40 -17.74 8.82
CA GLY A 10 -15.14 -18.21 9.39
C GLY A 10 -13.99 -17.49 8.72
N VAL A 11 -13.57 -16.37 9.32
CA VAL A 11 -12.38 -15.64 8.83
C VAL A 11 -11.16 -16.16 9.56
N GLU A 12 -10.16 -16.58 8.82
CA GLU A 12 -8.93 -17.14 9.37
C GLU A 12 -7.72 -16.38 8.86
N ALA A 13 -6.81 -16.00 9.78
CA ALA A 13 -5.48 -15.56 9.40
C ALA A 13 -4.61 -16.80 9.17
N ARG A 14 -4.23 -17.04 7.93
CA ARG A 14 -3.38 -18.17 7.52
C ARG A 14 -2.31 -17.71 6.54
N GLU A 15 -1.14 -18.29 6.62
CA GLU A 15 -0.04 -18.03 5.67
C GLU A 15 0.27 -16.54 5.45
N GLY A 16 0.05 -15.75 6.51
CA GLY A 16 0.23 -14.29 6.49
C GLY A 16 -0.84 -13.50 5.72
N GLY A 17 -1.92 -14.14 5.26
CA GLY A 17 -3.07 -13.50 4.60
C GLY A 17 -4.39 -13.93 5.23
N ILE A 18 -5.49 -13.63 4.55
CA ILE A 18 -6.84 -13.93 4.98
C ILE A 18 -7.42 -15.10 4.17
N TYR A 19 -7.94 -16.09 4.87
CA TYR A 19 -8.59 -17.24 4.25
C TYR A 19 -10.05 -17.33 4.67
N LEU A 20 -10.93 -17.55 3.70
CA LEU A 20 -12.36 -17.78 3.90
C LEU A 20 -12.70 -19.25 3.54
N PRO A 21 -12.72 -20.17 4.52
CA PRO A 21 -12.88 -21.60 4.26
C PRO A 21 -14.22 -21.96 3.62
N GLN A 22 -15.28 -21.17 3.84
CA GLN A 22 -16.60 -21.43 3.28
C GLN A 22 -16.67 -21.28 1.76
N VAL A 23 -15.71 -20.58 1.16
CA VAL A 23 -15.68 -20.25 -0.28
C VAL A 23 -14.31 -20.51 -0.91
N ASP A 24 -13.41 -21.15 -0.16
CA ASP A 24 -12.03 -21.45 -0.55
C ASP A 24 -11.34 -20.24 -1.19
N LEU A 25 -11.40 -19.08 -0.50
CA LEU A 25 -10.84 -17.83 -0.99
C LEU A 25 -9.69 -17.36 -0.14
N TRP A 26 -8.52 -17.21 -0.77
CA TRP A 26 -7.32 -16.61 -0.21
C TRP A 26 -7.23 -15.15 -0.64
N MET A 27 -6.91 -14.25 0.28
CA MET A 27 -6.69 -12.82 0.06
C MET A 27 -5.34 -12.41 0.67
N ASP A 28 -4.45 -11.89 -0.15
CA ASP A 28 -3.09 -11.44 0.18
C ASP A 28 -2.24 -12.45 0.98
N PRO A 29 -2.22 -13.76 0.66
CA PRO A 29 -1.39 -14.71 1.39
C PRO A 29 0.09 -14.50 1.06
N LYS A 30 0.96 -14.57 2.09
CA LYS A 30 2.43 -14.40 1.96
C LYS A 30 3.16 -15.69 1.58
N ARG A 31 2.45 -16.79 1.44
CA ARG A 31 2.97 -18.07 0.94
C ARG A 31 2.24 -18.49 -0.32
N PRO A 32 2.94 -19.20 -1.23
CA PRO A 32 2.37 -19.64 -2.49
C PRO A 32 1.06 -20.39 -2.33
N GLN A 33 0.06 -20.01 -3.12
CA GLN A 33 -1.25 -20.69 -3.21
C GLN A 33 -1.53 -21.06 -4.68
N GLN A 34 -2.41 -22.03 -4.88
CA GLN A 34 -2.89 -22.37 -6.23
C GLN A 34 -3.60 -21.15 -6.86
N ARG A 35 -4.38 -20.44 -6.06
CA ARG A 35 -5.09 -19.23 -6.45
C ARG A 35 -5.25 -18.28 -5.26
N ALA A 36 -5.03 -17.00 -5.51
CA ALA A 36 -5.22 -15.94 -4.51
C ALA A 36 -5.76 -14.66 -5.15
N VAL A 37 -6.59 -13.93 -4.41
CA VAL A 37 -6.85 -12.52 -4.70
C VAL A 37 -5.72 -11.70 -4.12
N VAL A 38 -5.11 -10.83 -4.94
CA VAL A 38 -4.10 -9.86 -4.53
C VAL A 38 -4.72 -8.49 -4.63
N THR A 39 -4.85 -7.81 -3.48
CA THR A 39 -5.54 -6.51 -3.40
C THR A 39 -4.78 -5.41 -4.10
N HIS A 40 -3.45 -5.39 -4.02
CA HIS A 40 -2.59 -4.41 -4.67
C HIS A 40 -1.16 -4.96 -4.88
N ALA A 41 -0.34 -4.21 -5.61
CA ALA A 41 0.92 -4.76 -6.11
C ALA A 41 2.14 -4.50 -5.20
N HIS A 42 2.00 -4.21 -3.91
CA HIS A 42 3.13 -4.17 -2.98
C HIS A 42 3.66 -5.57 -2.66
N TYR A 43 4.98 -5.69 -2.42
CA TYR A 43 5.64 -7.00 -2.25
C TYR A 43 5.19 -7.76 -1.00
N ASP A 44 4.78 -7.08 0.04
CA ASP A 44 4.28 -7.68 1.28
C ASP A 44 2.88 -8.31 1.16
N HIS A 45 2.19 -8.07 0.02
CA HIS A 45 0.94 -8.71 -0.37
C HIS A 45 1.13 -9.79 -1.47
N LEU A 46 2.39 -10.07 -1.83
CA LEU A 46 2.71 -10.98 -2.94
C LEU A 46 3.45 -12.23 -2.47
N ALA A 47 3.12 -13.34 -3.14
CA ALA A 47 3.91 -14.57 -3.09
C ALA A 47 3.92 -15.23 -4.48
N GLY A 48 4.65 -16.33 -4.63
CA GLY A 48 4.75 -17.07 -5.89
C GLY A 48 3.48 -17.90 -6.21
N HIS A 49 2.29 -17.28 -6.24
CA HIS A 49 1.03 -17.95 -6.55
C HIS A 49 1.02 -18.47 -7.99
N ARG A 50 0.30 -19.57 -8.23
CA ARG A 50 0.11 -20.10 -9.58
C ARG A 50 -0.85 -19.23 -10.40
N GLU A 51 -1.95 -18.79 -9.77
CA GLU A 51 -2.91 -17.87 -10.36
C GLU A 51 -3.22 -16.73 -9.39
N ILE A 52 -3.13 -15.49 -9.89
CA ILE A 52 -3.47 -14.26 -9.17
C ILE A 52 -4.74 -13.67 -9.78
N TRP A 53 -5.70 -13.32 -8.94
CA TRP A 53 -6.86 -12.51 -9.28
C TRP A 53 -6.68 -11.11 -8.72
N ALA A 54 -6.73 -10.09 -9.56
CA ALA A 54 -6.49 -8.71 -9.14
C ALA A 54 -7.32 -7.73 -9.99
N SER A 55 -7.43 -6.48 -9.56
CA SER A 55 -8.03 -5.43 -10.39
C SER A 55 -7.26 -5.29 -11.72
N THR A 56 -7.90 -4.75 -12.74
CA THR A 56 -7.26 -4.57 -14.07
C THR A 56 -5.94 -3.79 -13.96
N ARG A 57 -5.90 -2.73 -13.15
CA ARG A 57 -4.70 -1.89 -12.98
C ARG A 57 -3.65 -2.60 -12.12
N THR A 58 -4.04 -3.23 -11.02
CA THR A 58 -3.13 -4.07 -10.22
C THR A 58 -2.55 -5.21 -11.07
N ALA A 59 -3.36 -5.86 -11.91
CA ALA A 59 -2.88 -6.91 -12.81
C ALA A 59 -1.77 -6.42 -13.77
N ARG A 60 -1.88 -5.19 -14.30
CA ARG A 60 -0.83 -4.58 -15.13
C ARG A 60 0.44 -4.29 -14.32
N LEU A 61 0.30 -3.73 -13.11
CA LEU A 61 1.44 -3.45 -12.21
C LEU A 61 2.16 -4.74 -11.79
N LEU A 62 1.42 -5.81 -11.54
CA LEU A 62 1.96 -7.12 -11.18
C LEU A 62 2.84 -7.74 -12.27
N GLN A 63 2.61 -7.43 -13.55
CA GLN A 63 3.46 -7.92 -14.65
C GLN A 63 4.92 -7.46 -14.51
N GLU A 64 5.17 -6.34 -13.84
CA GLU A 64 6.52 -5.85 -13.54
C GLU A 64 7.13 -6.49 -12.28
N ARG A 65 6.36 -7.22 -11.48
CA ARG A 65 6.74 -7.64 -10.13
C ARG A 65 6.73 -9.16 -9.90
N VAL A 66 6.00 -9.89 -10.72
CA VAL A 66 5.91 -11.36 -10.59
C VAL A 66 6.56 -12.07 -11.79
N PRO A 67 7.00 -13.33 -11.64
CA PRO A 67 7.54 -14.09 -12.75
C PRO A 67 6.55 -14.19 -13.92
N LYS A 68 7.04 -14.12 -15.17
CA LYS A 68 6.22 -14.21 -16.39
C LYS A 68 5.33 -15.47 -16.47
N ARG A 69 5.69 -16.55 -15.79
CA ARG A 69 4.89 -17.79 -15.71
C ARG A 69 3.65 -17.69 -14.83
N THR A 70 3.55 -16.64 -14.00
CA THR A 70 2.40 -16.44 -13.11
C THR A 70 1.17 -16.09 -13.92
N LYS A 71 0.08 -16.85 -13.78
CA LYS A 71 -1.18 -16.54 -14.44
C LYS A 71 -1.87 -15.40 -13.68
N ILE A 72 -2.11 -14.28 -14.37
CA ILE A 72 -2.80 -13.13 -13.79
C ILE A 72 -4.16 -12.99 -14.47
N ARG A 73 -5.24 -13.02 -13.68
CA ARG A 73 -6.60 -12.76 -14.13
C ARG A 73 -6.99 -11.33 -13.72
N ALA A 74 -7.05 -10.44 -14.68
CA ALA A 74 -7.52 -9.08 -14.50
C ALA A 74 -9.05 -9.05 -14.37
N ILE A 75 -9.55 -8.41 -13.30
CA ILE A 75 -10.96 -8.30 -12.97
C ILE A 75 -11.31 -6.81 -12.88
N PRO A 76 -12.19 -6.27 -13.74
CA PRO A 76 -12.66 -4.90 -13.62
C PRO A 76 -13.35 -4.65 -12.28
N PHE A 77 -13.20 -3.45 -11.73
CA PHE A 77 -13.97 -3.04 -10.57
C PHE A 77 -15.49 -3.16 -10.83
N GLY A 78 -16.23 -3.55 -9.80
CA GLY A 78 -17.68 -3.75 -9.87
C GLY A 78 -18.11 -5.07 -10.50
N LYS A 79 -17.23 -5.82 -11.17
CA LYS A 79 -17.57 -7.11 -11.79
C LYS A 79 -17.61 -8.22 -10.75
N ALA A 80 -18.75 -8.85 -10.59
CA ALA A 80 -18.89 -10.03 -9.73
C ALA A 80 -18.22 -11.26 -10.36
N VAL A 81 -17.50 -12.02 -9.54
CA VAL A 81 -16.86 -13.29 -9.90
C VAL A 81 -17.47 -14.39 -9.03
N SER A 82 -18.04 -15.41 -9.67
CA SER A 82 -18.61 -16.55 -8.96
C SER A 82 -17.53 -17.42 -8.32
N LEU A 83 -17.79 -17.83 -7.07
CA LEU A 83 -16.99 -18.80 -6.29
C LEU A 83 -17.66 -20.17 -6.19
N GLY A 84 -18.85 -20.33 -6.81
CA GLY A 84 -19.69 -21.52 -6.65
C GLY A 84 -20.57 -21.44 -5.40
N GLY A 85 -21.50 -22.41 -5.23
CA GLY A 85 -22.34 -22.51 -4.04
C GLY A 85 -23.18 -21.28 -3.70
N GLY A 86 -23.51 -20.41 -4.68
CA GLY A 86 -24.22 -19.15 -4.46
C GLY A 86 -23.35 -18.03 -3.87
N ALA A 87 -22.02 -18.21 -3.85
CA ALA A 87 -21.08 -17.22 -3.41
C ALA A 87 -20.41 -16.48 -4.59
N SER A 88 -20.04 -15.23 -4.36
CA SER A 88 -19.30 -14.40 -5.31
C SER A 88 -18.46 -13.35 -4.57
N PHE A 89 -17.46 -12.80 -5.25
CA PHE A 89 -16.78 -11.60 -4.80
C PHE A 89 -16.74 -10.53 -5.88
N THR A 90 -16.57 -9.30 -5.47
CA THR A 90 -16.43 -8.12 -6.31
C THR A 90 -15.26 -7.30 -5.80
N LEU A 91 -14.38 -6.85 -6.69
CA LEU A 91 -13.33 -5.91 -6.34
C LEU A 91 -13.90 -4.48 -6.43
N VAL A 92 -13.63 -3.67 -5.39
CA VAL A 92 -14.00 -2.26 -5.34
C VAL A 92 -12.79 -1.42 -4.95
N PRO A 93 -12.68 -0.16 -5.39
CA PRO A 93 -11.47 0.66 -5.15
C PRO A 93 -11.18 0.86 -3.67
N ALA A 94 -9.92 0.71 -3.27
CA ALA A 94 -9.43 0.88 -1.90
C ALA A 94 -8.77 2.25 -1.63
N GLY A 95 -8.32 2.96 -2.67
CA GLY A 95 -7.75 4.31 -2.54
C GLY A 95 -6.29 4.38 -2.06
N HIS A 96 -5.63 3.24 -1.82
CA HIS A 96 -4.26 3.15 -1.34
C HIS A 96 -3.23 3.53 -2.43
N ILE A 97 -3.12 2.71 -3.47
CA ILE A 97 -2.34 2.97 -4.69
C ILE A 97 -3.17 2.69 -5.93
N LEU A 98 -2.67 3.04 -7.11
CA LEU A 98 -3.36 2.80 -8.37
C LEU A 98 -3.78 1.33 -8.52
N GLY A 99 -5.08 1.11 -8.69
CA GLY A 99 -5.67 -0.22 -8.84
C GLY A 99 -5.87 -1.00 -7.55
N SER A 100 -5.49 -0.47 -6.37
CA SER A 100 -5.74 -1.14 -5.09
C SER A 100 -7.22 -1.42 -4.87
N ALA A 101 -7.54 -2.60 -4.33
CA ALA A 101 -8.88 -3.13 -4.26
C ALA A 101 -9.23 -3.63 -2.86
N MET A 102 -10.44 -3.32 -2.41
CA MET A 102 -11.13 -4.07 -1.37
C MET A 102 -11.84 -5.27 -2.00
N VAL A 103 -11.99 -6.36 -1.24
CA VAL A 103 -12.66 -7.58 -1.67
C VAL A 103 -14.01 -7.70 -0.98
N TRP A 104 -15.09 -7.47 -1.72
CA TRP A 104 -16.46 -7.58 -1.22
C TRP A 104 -17.05 -8.93 -1.57
N VAL A 105 -17.23 -9.78 -0.56
CA VAL A 105 -17.68 -11.17 -0.71
C VAL A 105 -19.13 -11.30 -0.27
N LYS A 106 -19.93 -12.00 -1.08
CA LYS A 106 -21.32 -12.34 -0.77
C LYS A 106 -21.53 -13.84 -0.83
N ARG A 107 -22.37 -14.36 0.05
CA ARG A 107 -22.89 -15.74 -0.03
C ARG A 107 -24.31 -15.83 0.49
N ARG A 108 -25.04 -16.86 0.05
CA ARG A 108 -26.36 -17.19 0.60
C ARG A 108 -26.27 -18.41 1.49
N VAL A 109 -26.86 -18.31 2.68
CA VAL A 109 -26.95 -19.42 3.64
C VAL A 109 -28.41 -19.46 4.17
N GLY A 110 -29.11 -20.57 3.98
CA GLY A 110 -30.50 -20.69 4.43
C GLY A 110 -31.43 -19.62 3.86
N GLY A 111 -31.23 -19.22 2.59
CA GLY A 111 -32.03 -18.16 1.94
C GLY A 111 -31.62 -16.73 2.28
N LYS A 112 -30.75 -16.50 3.28
CA LYS A 112 -30.27 -15.18 3.71
C LYS A 112 -28.94 -14.85 3.06
N GLU A 113 -28.81 -13.64 2.48
CA GLU A 113 -27.53 -13.13 2.00
C GLU A 113 -26.70 -12.59 3.16
N THR A 114 -25.42 -12.97 3.23
CA THR A 114 -24.43 -12.44 4.15
C THR A 114 -23.26 -11.86 3.35
N ARG A 115 -22.65 -10.77 3.87
CA ARG A 115 -21.64 -9.97 3.19
C ARG A 115 -20.40 -9.80 4.07
N LEU A 116 -19.22 -9.90 3.46
CA LEU A 116 -17.95 -9.61 4.09
C LEU A 116 -17.19 -8.61 3.22
N LEU A 117 -16.55 -7.63 3.85
CA LEU A 117 -15.60 -6.73 3.20
C LEU A 117 -14.22 -6.93 3.81
N TYR A 118 -13.22 -7.26 2.97
CA TYR A 118 -11.81 -7.18 3.31
C TYR A 118 -11.21 -5.94 2.65
N THR A 119 -10.59 -5.07 3.44
CA THR A 119 -10.11 -3.77 2.93
C THR A 119 -8.84 -3.90 2.10
N GLY A 120 -7.96 -4.92 2.37
CA GLY A 120 -6.57 -4.76 2.04
C GLY A 120 -6.05 -3.46 2.66
N ASP A 121 -5.01 -2.86 2.09
CA ASP A 121 -4.57 -1.53 2.46
C ASP A 121 -5.48 -0.48 1.79
N PHE A 122 -5.89 0.54 2.54
CA PHE A 122 -6.85 1.52 2.03
C PHE A 122 -6.57 2.96 2.51
N LYS A 123 -7.14 3.92 1.80
CA LYS A 123 -7.15 5.34 2.18
C LYS A 123 -8.50 5.95 1.76
N LEU A 124 -9.25 6.53 2.71
CA LEU A 124 -10.54 7.16 2.41
C LEU A 124 -10.38 8.53 1.77
N ARG A 125 -9.43 9.34 2.26
CA ARG A 125 -9.08 10.62 1.65
C ARG A 125 -8.40 10.34 0.31
N GLY A 126 -8.97 10.84 -0.78
CA GLY A 126 -8.44 10.58 -2.12
C GLY A 126 -7.00 11.04 -2.31
N GLY A 127 -6.14 10.16 -2.81
CA GLY A 127 -4.85 10.52 -3.38
C GLY A 127 -5.00 11.17 -4.77
N LYS A 128 -3.90 11.63 -5.36
CA LYS A 128 -3.91 12.19 -6.73
C LYS A 128 -3.61 11.13 -7.80
N THR A 129 -3.09 9.99 -7.40
CA THR A 129 -2.58 8.94 -8.30
C THR A 129 -3.30 7.60 -8.18
N ALA A 130 -4.33 7.52 -7.33
CA ALA A 130 -5.15 6.33 -7.11
C ALA A 130 -6.64 6.65 -7.29
N GLU A 131 -7.47 5.62 -7.40
CA GLU A 131 -8.93 5.74 -7.38
C GLU A 131 -9.41 6.18 -5.99
N ARG A 132 -10.59 6.79 -5.93
CA ARG A 132 -11.23 7.06 -4.64
C ARG A 132 -11.70 5.75 -4.01
N CYS A 133 -11.54 5.63 -2.70
CA CYS A 133 -12.04 4.51 -1.94
C CYS A 133 -13.58 4.46 -1.95
N GLU A 134 -14.15 3.29 -2.24
CA GLU A 134 -15.60 3.06 -2.32
C GLU A 134 -16.07 1.96 -1.36
N PRO A 135 -16.15 2.20 -0.03
CA PRO A 135 -16.60 1.19 0.92
C PRO A 135 -18.01 0.66 0.59
N LYS A 136 -18.19 -0.65 0.79
CA LYS A 136 -19.51 -1.30 0.62
C LYS A 136 -20.01 -1.80 1.97
N ARG A 137 -21.31 -1.68 2.22
CA ARG A 137 -21.92 -2.23 3.43
C ARG A 137 -21.72 -3.74 3.51
N ALA A 138 -21.35 -4.22 4.71
CA ALA A 138 -21.09 -5.64 4.97
C ALA A 138 -21.47 -6.02 6.39
N ASP A 139 -21.78 -7.30 6.62
CA ASP A 139 -22.06 -7.83 7.95
C ASP A 139 -20.77 -8.05 8.76
N VAL A 140 -19.66 -8.36 8.06
CA VAL A 140 -18.33 -8.53 8.63
C VAL A 140 -17.34 -7.64 7.89
N LEU A 141 -16.56 -6.88 8.65
CA LEU A 141 -15.45 -6.07 8.15
C LEU A 141 -14.13 -6.69 8.62
N VAL A 142 -13.25 -7.01 7.68
CA VAL A 142 -11.85 -7.36 7.94
C VAL A 142 -10.99 -6.21 7.42
N MET A 143 -10.27 -5.51 8.31
CA MET A 143 -9.61 -4.27 7.94
C MET A 143 -8.18 -4.15 8.47
N GLU A 144 -7.32 -3.51 7.69
CA GLU A 144 -6.00 -3.08 8.14
C GLU A 144 -6.11 -2.03 9.24
N THR A 145 -5.08 -1.95 10.07
CA THR A 145 -4.98 -0.95 11.15
C THR A 145 -3.55 -0.45 11.31
N THR A 146 -2.88 -0.18 10.19
CA THR A 146 -1.49 0.29 10.15
C THR A 146 -1.27 1.48 11.07
N PHE A 147 -2.20 2.44 11.08
CA PHE A 147 -2.18 3.62 11.94
C PHE A 147 -3.33 3.62 12.95
N GLY A 148 -3.61 2.46 13.56
CA GLY A 148 -4.73 2.19 14.47
C GLY A 148 -4.60 2.75 15.87
N ARG A 149 -3.84 3.83 16.09
CA ARG A 149 -3.72 4.55 17.37
C ARG A 149 -4.09 6.02 17.24
N PRO A 150 -4.68 6.64 18.26
CA PRO A 150 -5.15 8.04 18.24
C PRO A 150 -4.10 9.08 17.84
N GLU A 151 -2.82 8.84 18.14
CA GLU A 151 -1.72 9.74 17.78
C GLU A 151 -1.45 9.82 16.28
N TYR A 152 -1.90 8.84 15.48
CA TYR A 152 -1.75 8.84 14.03
C TYR A 152 -2.92 9.53 13.33
N ARG A 153 -3.13 10.82 13.65
CA ARG A 153 -4.00 11.71 12.88
C ARG A 153 -3.14 12.60 12.00
N PHE A 154 -3.24 12.40 10.70
CA PHE A 154 -2.40 13.14 9.77
C PHE A 154 -2.83 14.60 9.64
N PRO A 155 -1.87 15.53 9.52
CA PRO A 155 -2.13 16.90 9.12
C PRO A 155 -2.85 16.95 7.77
N THR A 156 -3.41 18.10 7.42
CA THR A 156 -3.99 18.28 6.09
C THR A 156 -2.92 18.11 5.02
N GLU A 157 -3.33 17.53 3.89
CA GLU A 157 -2.40 17.24 2.81
C GLU A 157 -1.75 18.51 2.25
N GLU A 158 -2.50 19.61 2.16
CA GLU A 158 -2.02 20.90 1.71
C GLU A 158 -0.87 21.42 2.58
N LYS A 159 -0.97 21.26 3.90
CA LYS A 159 0.09 21.65 4.84
C LYS A 159 1.36 20.83 4.58
N VAL A 160 1.23 19.50 4.53
CA VAL A 160 2.36 18.60 4.34
C VAL A 160 3.04 18.81 2.98
N VAL A 161 2.25 19.01 1.93
CA VAL A 161 2.75 19.31 0.58
C VAL A 161 3.45 20.66 0.55
N GLY A 162 2.90 21.68 1.19
CA GLY A 162 3.54 23.00 1.31
C GLY A 162 4.90 22.94 2.00
N GLU A 163 5.01 22.19 3.08
CA GLU A 163 6.27 21.94 3.81
C GLU A 163 7.29 21.21 2.92
N MET A 164 6.87 20.18 2.19
CA MET A 164 7.71 19.40 1.26
C MET A 164 8.22 20.28 0.09
N ILE A 165 7.36 21.11 -0.49
CA ILE A 165 7.76 22.07 -1.54
C ILE A 165 8.76 23.10 -0.99
N SER A 166 8.50 23.64 0.19
CA SER A 166 9.40 24.58 0.86
C SER A 166 10.78 23.99 1.14
N PHE A 167 10.83 22.72 1.54
CA PHE A 167 12.07 21.96 1.69
C PHE A 167 12.85 21.89 0.36
N CYS A 168 12.19 21.55 -0.75
CA CYS A 168 12.84 21.49 -2.06
C CYS A 168 13.42 22.86 -2.47
N HIS A 169 12.64 23.92 -2.36
CA HIS A 169 13.10 25.28 -2.68
C HIS A 169 14.28 25.72 -1.81
N ARG A 170 14.23 25.45 -0.51
CA ARG A 170 15.31 25.78 0.42
C ARG A 170 16.60 25.05 0.05
N ALA A 171 16.53 23.73 -0.18
CA ALA A 171 17.68 22.91 -0.56
C ALA A 171 18.34 23.43 -1.84
N VAL A 172 17.56 23.71 -2.89
CA VAL A 172 18.11 24.24 -4.16
C VAL A 172 18.75 25.61 -3.98
N ARG A 173 18.14 26.54 -3.23
CA ARG A 173 18.73 27.85 -2.94
C ARG A 173 20.06 27.77 -2.18
N GLU A 174 20.23 26.75 -1.35
CA GLU A 174 21.48 26.46 -0.62
C GLU A 174 22.51 25.70 -1.49
N GLY A 175 22.25 25.50 -2.78
CA GLY A 175 23.11 24.73 -3.68
C GLY A 175 23.18 23.22 -3.33
N LYS A 176 22.17 22.71 -2.64
CA LYS A 176 22.02 21.30 -2.28
C LYS A 176 21.02 20.59 -3.19
N VAL A 177 21.18 19.29 -3.34
CA VAL A 177 20.23 18.42 -4.06
C VAL A 177 19.14 17.95 -3.07
N PRO A 178 17.86 18.33 -3.24
CA PRO A 178 16.77 17.78 -2.44
C PRO A 178 16.50 16.33 -2.82
N ILE A 179 16.47 15.45 -1.82
CA ILE A 179 16.20 14.01 -1.97
C ILE A 179 14.98 13.67 -1.14
N LEU A 180 13.92 13.20 -1.81
CA LEU A 180 12.69 12.73 -1.20
C LEU A 180 12.67 11.19 -1.20
N LEU A 181 12.66 10.61 -0.01
CA LEU A 181 12.60 9.17 0.17
C LEU A 181 11.15 8.69 0.12
N GLY A 182 10.83 7.84 -0.86
CA GLY A 182 9.51 7.22 -1.02
C GLY A 182 9.60 5.86 -1.71
N TYR A 183 8.72 4.92 -1.36
CA TYR A 183 8.67 3.61 -2.01
C TYR A 183 8.43 3.74 -3.52
N ALA A 184 9.06 2.87 -4.30
CA ALA A 184 9.06 2.92 -5.76
C ALA A 184 7.67 2.84 -6.40
N LEU A 185 6.74 2.10 -5.80
CA LEU A 185 5.34 1.98 -6.25
C LEU A 185 4.39 2.70 -5.28
N GLY A 186 3.52 3.54 -5.81
CA GLY A 186 2.52 4.33 -5.09
C GLY A 186 3.12 5.65 -4.56
N LYS A 187 3.97 5.60 -3.54
CA LYS A 187 4.53 6.78 -2.87
C LYS A 187 5.34 7.68 -3.81
N SER A 188 6.23 7.11 -4.62
CA SER A 188 7.05 7.91 -5.55
C SER A 188 6.21 8.62 -6.60
N GLN A 189 5.13 8.02 -7.10
CA GLN A 189 4.20 8.63 -8.03
C GLN A 189 3.39 9.75 -7.36
N GLU A 190 2.98 9.54 -6.11
CA GLU A 190 2.27 10.56 -5.33
C GLU A 190 3.16 11.77 -5.02
N ILE A 191 4.44 11.55 -4.66
CA ILE A 191 5.42 12.62 -4.48
C ILE A 191 5.62 13.37 -5.81
N LEU A 192 5.86 12.66 -6.91
CA LEU A 192 6.05 13.26 -8.23
C LEU A 192 4.88 14.16 -8.61
N GLN A 193 3.64 13.72 -8.36
CA GLN A 193 2.43 14.50 -8.66
C GLN A 193 2.36 15.81 -7.87
N ARG A 194 3.05 15.91 -6.71
CA ARG A 194 3.07 17.11 -5.85
C ARG A 194 4.24 18.05 -6.17
N VAL A 195 5.42 17.50 -6.49
CA VAL A 195 6.62 18.31 -6.68
C VAL A 195 7.02 18.48 -8.16
N GLY A 196 6.43 17.71 -9.07
CA GLY A 196 6.85 17.71 -10.48
C GLY A 196 6.54 19.01 -11.26
N ALA A 197 5.74 19.92 -10.69
CA ALA A 197 5.37 21.18 -11.33
C ALA A 197 5.97 22.43 -10.66
N ILE A 198 6.91 22.27 -9.70
CA ILE A 198 7.45 23.41 -8.94
C ILE A 198 8.66 24.08 -9.60
N GLY A 199 8.95 23.79 -10.86
CA GLY A 199 9.98 24.47 -11.65
C GLY A 199 11.37 23.82 -11.62
N TYR A 200 11.53 22.65 -10.99
CA TYR A 200 12.77 21.88 -11.01
C TYR A 200 12.58 20.55 -11.72
N PRO A 201 13.55 20.10 -12.55
CA PRO A 201 13.50 18.78 -13.13
C PRO A 201 13.58 17.70 -12.03
N VAL A 202 12.83 16.61 -12.22
CA VAL A 202 12.77 15.51 -11.27
C VAL A 202 13.47 14.28 -11.84
N LEU A 203 14.29 13.63 -11.03
CA LEU A 203 14.91 12.35 -11.33
C LEU A 203 14.40 11.30 -10.35
N MET A 204 14.16 10.09 -10.84
CA MET A 204 13.69 8.98 -10.06
C MET A 204 14.55 7.74 -10.29
N GLU A 205 14.74 6.95 -9.24
CA GLU A 205 15.37 5.64 -9.35
C GLU A 205 14.61 4.75 -10.34
N ARG A 206 15.31 3.81 -10.98
CA ARG A 206 14.82 2.99 -12.10
C ARG A 206 13.48 2.32 -11.83
N ALA A 207 13.32 1.66 -10.67
CA ALA A 207 12.07 0.95 -10.37
C ALA A 207 10.89 1.93 -10.22
N GLY A 208 11.10 3.05 -9.54
CA GLY A 208 10.10 4.12 -9.44
C GLY A 208 9.79 4.75 -10.79
N HIS A 209 10.81 5.02 -11.61
CA HIS A 209 10.66 5.52 -12.99
C HIS A 209 9.84 4.55 -13.85
N ARG A 210 10.17 3.25 -13.82
CA ARG A 210 9.39 2.22 -14.53
C ARG A 210 7.94 2.20 -14.11
N MET A 211 7.65 2.36 -12.82
CA MET A 211 6.26 2.45 -12.34
C MET A 211 5.56 3.71 -12.86
N CYS A 212 6.24 4.85 -13.00
CA CYS A 212 5.66 6.03 -13.63
C CYS A 212 5.25 5.78 -15.09
N GLU A 213 6.06 5.03 -15.85
CA GLU A 213 5.71 4.62 -17.23
C GLU A 213 4.42 3.77 -17.21
N VAL A 214 4.34 2.76 -16.33
CA VAL A 214 3.13 1.93 -16.20
C VAL A 214 1.90 2.74 -15.77
N TYR A 215 2.07 3.71 -14.87
CA TYR A 215 0.97 4.61 -14.48
C TYR A 215 0.46 5.42 -15.68
N ARG A 216 1.36 5.94 -16.54
CA ARG A 216 0.97 6.65 -17.78
C ARG A 216 0.27 5.71 -18.78
N GLU A 217 0.78 4.47 -18.98
CA GLU A 217 0.10 3.43 -19.77
C GLU A 217 -1.33 3.17 -19.29
N LEU A 218 -1.56 3.27 -17.97
CA LEU A 218 -2.87 3.09 -17.33
C LEU A 218 -3.73 4.37 -17.29
N GLY A 219 -3.27 5.43 -17.98
CA GLY A 219 -4.02 6.68 -18.15
C GLY A 219 -3.81 7.73 -17.04
N GLN A 220 -2.86 7.53 -16.12
CA GLN A 220 -2.53 8.54 -15.13
C GLN A 220 -1.67 9.66 -15.75
N LYS A 221 -2.08 10.90 -15.53
CA LYS A 221 -1.32 12.09 -15.96
C LYS A 221 -0.28 12.41 -14.88
N LEU A 222 0.96 11.99 -15.10
CA LEU A 222 2.09 12.30 -14.21
C LEU A 222 3.00 13.33 -14.88
N PRO A 223 3.59 14.26 -14.10
CA PRO A 223 4.64 15.15 -14.57
C PRO A 223 5.82 14.37 -15.19
N GLU A 224 6.61 15.05 -16.02
CA GLU A 224 7.82 14.49 -16.60
C GLU A 224 8.83 14.15 -15.51
N VAL A 225 9.53 13.02 -15.68
CA VAL A 225 10.54 12.54 -14.74
C VAL A 225 11.63 11.80 -15.50
N GLY A 226 12.89 12.10 -15.18
CA GLY A 226 14.04 11.41 -15.76
C GLY A 226 14.44 10.19 -14.91
N CYS A 227 15.14 9.23 -15.55
CA CYS A 227 15.70 8.07 -14.84
C CYS A 227 17.09 8.42 -14.31
N LEU A 228 17.27 8.31 -12.99
CA LEU A 228 18.51 8.67 -12.29
C LEU A 228 19.74 7.88 -12.81
N GLU A 229 19.57 6.62 -13.21
CA GLU A 229 20.66 5.78 -13.71
C GLU A 229 21.22 6.23 -15.08
N LYS A 230 20.46 7.05 -15.80
CA LYS A 230 20.90 7.62 -17.08
C LYS A 230 21.74 8.88 -16.91
N ILE A 231 21.90 9.37 -15.67
CA ILE A 231 22.60 10.60 -15.35
C ILE A 231 23.74 10.30 -14.38
N THR A 232 24.95 10.76 -14.71
CA THR A 232 26.16 10.52 -13.90
C THR A 232 26.57 11.76 -13.11
N GLY A 233 26.92 11.58 -11.82
CA GLY A 233 27.68 12.49 -11.00
C GLY A 233 27.16 13.94 -10.92
N GLU A 234 27.94 14.89 -11.42
CA GLU A 234 27.73 16.34 -11.27
C GLU A 234 26.46 16.89 -11.93
N LYS A 235 25.83 16.11 -12.82
CA LYS A 235 24.63 16.54 -13.57
C LYS A 235 23.33 16.52 -12.80
N VAL A 236 23.33 16.12 -11.52
CA VAL A 236 22.12 16.11 -10.67
C VAL A 236 21.86 17.44 -9.96
N GLY A 237 22.78 18.40 -10.04
CA GLY A 237 22.59 19.74 -9.50
C GLY A 237 21.33 20.40 -10.06
N GLY A 238 20.54 21.06 -9.20
CA GLY A 238 19.28 21.69 -9.61
C GLY A 238 18.09 20.76 -9.85
N HIS A 239 18.25 19.43 -9.65
CA HIS A 239 17.18 18.44 -9.74
C HIS A 239 16.64 18.09 -8.36
N ILE A 240 15.39 17.61 -8.34
CA ILE A 240 14.80 16.90 -7.20
C ILE A 240 14.98 15.39 -7.44
N LEU A 241 15.49 14.67 -6.45
CA LEU A 241 15.60 13.21 -6.52
C LEU A 241 14.48 12.55 -5.73
N ILE A 242 13.82 11.54 -6.34
CA ILE A 242 12.86 10.66 -5.67
C ILE A 242 13.45 9.24 -5.70
N VAL A 243 13.75 8.68 -4.52
CA VAL A 243 14.41 7.39 -4.41
C VAL A 243 13.83 6.56 -3.24
N PRO A 244 13.91 5.23 -3.27
CA PRO A 244 13.44 4.41 -2.16
C PRO A 244 14.29 4.60 -0.89
N PRO A 245 13.72 4.43 0.33
CA PRO A 245 14.42 4.59 1.59
C PRO A 245 15.68 3.70 1.71
N SER A 246 15.70 2.52 1.07
CA SER A 246 16.87 1.63 1.01
C SER A 246 18.11 2.28 0.39
N MET A 247 17.94 3.27 -0.48
CA MET A 247 19.05 4.01 -1.10
C MET A 247 19.61 5.13 -0.21
N ALA A 248 18.92 5.55 0.85
CA ALA A 248 19.32 6.71 1.67
C ALA A 248 20.77 6.60 2.19
N ARG A 249 21.21 5.39 2.52
CA ARG A 249 22.55 5.09 3.02
C ARG A 249 23.48 4.50 1.95
N GLY A 250 23.03 4.41 0.70
CA GLY A 250 23.78 3.82 -0.42
C GLY A 250 24.91 4.72 -0.91
N GLU A 251 25.99 4.12 -1.42
CA GLU A 251 27.17 4.83 -1.93
C GLU A 251 26.81 5.87 -3.02
N ARG A 252 25.80 5.59 -3.85
CA ARG A 252 25.38 6.51 -4.92
C ARG A 252 24.93 7.88 -4.41
N LEU A 253 24.26 7.92 -3.24
CA LEU A 253 23.84 9.18 -2.64
C LEU A 253 24.91 9.80 -1.76
N LYS A 254 25.86 9.01 -1.24
CA LYS A 254 27.01 9.53 -0.48
C LYS A 254 27.93 10.40 -1.32
N VAL A 255 28.08 10.09 -2.61
CA VAL A 255 28.89 10.90 -3.55
C VAL A 255 28.33 12.32 -3.72
N LEU A 256 27.04 12.53 -3.44
CA LEU A 256 26.44 13.85 -3.44
C LEU A 256 26.76 14.58 -2.12
N GLU A 257 27.91 15.26 -2.07
CA GLU A 257 28.37 15.97 -0.87
C GLU A 257 27.35 17.01 -0.37
N LYS A 258 26.75 17.76 -1.30
CA LYS A 258 25.75 18.80 -1.02
C LYS A 258 24.34 18.26 -1.26
N ARG A 259 23.73 17.64 -0.26
CA ARG A 259 22.36 17.10 -0.34
C ARG A 259 21.53 17.45 0.89
N SER A 260 20.23 17.54 0.72
CA SER A 260 19.23 17.57 1.78
C SER A 260 18.28 16.39 1.59
N VAL A 261 18.09 15.58 2.62
CA VAL A 261 17.31 14.33 2.55
C VAL A 261 16.09 14.46 3.44
N ALA A 262 14.92 14.13 2.91
CA ALA A 262 13.68 14.02 3.67
C ALA A 262 12.96 12.72 3.35
N VAL A 263 12.27 12.12 4.34
CA VAL A 263 11.41 10.96 4.14
C VAL A 263 9.96 11.38 4.02
N VAL A 264 9.23 10.73 3.11
CA VAL A 264 7.79 10.95 2.89
C VAL A 264 7.04 9.67 3.25
N THR A 265 6.39 9.66 4.42
CA THR A 265 5.76 8.46 4.98
C THR A 265 4.75 8.81 6.07
N GLY A 266 3.72 7.98 6.30
CA GLY A 266 2.83 8.14 7.45
C GLY A 266 3.56 8.03 8.80
N TRP A 267 4.64 7.26 8.87
CA TRP A 267 5.50 7.13 10.05
C TRP A 267 6.30 8.41 10.40
N ALA A 268 6.19 9.47 9.60
CA ALA A 268 6.83 10.76 9.89
C ALA A 268 6.29 11.42 11.17
N LEU A 269 5.14 10.99 11.69
CA LEU A 269 4.63 11.44 13.00
C LEU A 269 5.43 10.88 14.18
N ASP A 270 6.19 9.81 13.98
CA ASP A 270 7.08 9.27 15.03
C ASP A 270 8.27 10.19 15.23
N ARG A 271 8.54 10.59 16.49
CA ARG A 271 9.69 11.45 16.84
C ARG A 271 11.03 10.90 16.38
N GLY A 272 11.16 9.59 16.25
CA GLY A 272 12.36 8.89 15.79
C GLY A 272 12.46 8.72 14.27
N ALA A 273 11.51 9.21 13.47
CA ALA A 273 11.50 8.97 12.02
C ALA A 273 12.77 9.48 11.33
N ILE A 274 13.20 10.72 11.62
CA ILE A 274 14.40 11.29 11.01
C ILE A 274 15.66 10.46 11.27
N TYR A 275 15.82 9.93 12.47
CA TYR A 275 16.97 9.07 12.84
C TYR A 275 16.87 7.70 12.15
N ARG A 276 15.69 7.10 12.12
CA ARG A 276 15.42 5.81 11.48
C ARG A 276 15.78 5.83 10.00
N TYR A 277 15.39 6.87 9.30
CA TYR A 277 15.64 7.04 7.87
C TYR A 277 16.96 7.76 7.55
N GLY A 278 17.68 8.30 8.55
CA GLY A 278 18.93 9.02 8.35
C GLY A 278 18.74 10.28 7.50
N CYS A 279 17.69 11.04 7.77
CA CYS A 279 17.30 12.24 7.02
C CYS A 279 17.19 13.46 7.94
N GLN A 280 17.07 14.67 7.36
CA GLN A 280 16.93 15.91 8.09
C GLN A 280 15.47 16.25 8.40
N GLU A 281 14.56 15.86 7.52
CA GLU A 281 13.13 16.17 7.65
C GLU A 281 12.27 14.93 7.33
N ALA A 282 11.03 14.94 7.84
CA ALA A 282 10.07 13.88 7.61
C ALA A 282 8.69 14.48 7.36
N PHE A 283 8.03 14.06 6.28
CA PHE A 283 6.73 14.56 5.85
C PHE A 283 5.65 13.48 5.97
N ALA A 284 4.60 13.78 6.74
CA ALA A 284 3.52 12.86 7.06
C ALA A 284 2.50 12.72 5.90
N LEU A 285 2.97 12.36 4.71
CA LEU A 285 2.12 12.03 3.56
C LEU A 285 1.95 10.52 3.46
N SER A 286 0.79 10.03 3.88
CA SER A 286 0.46 8.60 3.89
C SER A 286 -0.40 8.20 2.69
N ASP A 287 -0.25 6.98 2.22
CA ASP A 287 -1.11 6.24 1.30
C ASP A 287 -2.05 5.25 2.04
N HIS A 288 -1.92 5.13 3.36
CA HIS A 288 -2.85 4.43 4.23
C HIS A 288 -3.80 5.39 4.94
N ALA A 289 -4.91 4.85 5.42
CA ALA A 289 -5.86 5.52 6.29
C ALA A 289 -5.20 5.96 7.61
N ASP A 290 -5.53 7.15 8.09
CA ASP A 290 -5.21 7.58 9.44
C ASP A 290 -6.22 7.02 10.46
N TYR A 291 -5.98 7.25 11.75
CA TYR A 291 -6.87 6.78 12.80
C TYR A 291 -8.33 7.25 12.62
N GLY A 292 -8.54 8.49 12.17
CA GLY A 292 -9.88 9.02 11.90
C GLY A 292 -10.58 8.31 10.73
N GLU A 293 -9.83 8.05 9.66
CA GLU A 293 -10.33 7.33 8.50
C GLU A 293 -10.62 5.84 8.81
N LEU A 294 -9.84 5.22 9.72
CA LEU A 294 -10.13 3.87 10.19
C LEU A 294 -11.49 3.80 10.90
N LEU A 295 -11.79 4.75 11.80
CA LEU A 295 -13.11 4.86 12.45
C LEU A 295 -14.20 5.11 11.42
N GLU A 296 -13.99 6.05 10.50
CA GLU A 296 -14.95 6.39 9.43
C GLU A 296 -15.23 5.17 8.53
N MET A 297 -14.23 4.31 8.25
CA MET A 297 -14.45 3.06 7.51
C MET A 297 -15.44 2.16 8.21
N VAL A 298 -15.32 1.97 9.53
CA VAL A 298 -16.25 1.15 10.31
C VAL A 298 -17.68 1.72 10.23
N GLU A 299 -17.83 3.03 10.37
CA GLU A 299 -19.15 3.70 10.28
C GLU A 299 -19.78 3.56 8.89
N ARG A 300 -18.99 3.78 7.82
CA ARG A 300 -19.47 3.68 6.43
C ARG A 300 -19.90 2.26 6.04
N VAL A 301 -19.16 1.26 6.50
CA VAL A 301 -19.48 -0.16 6.26
C VAL A 301 -20.65 -0.61 7.10
N GLY A 302 -20.77 -0.16 8.35
CA GLY A 302 -21.82 -0.50 9.30
C GLY A 302 -21.87 -2.01 9.61
N PRO A 303 -20.76 -2.66 9.97
CA PRO A 303 -20.69 -4.10 10.15
C PRO A 303 -21.31 -4.51 11.49
N LYS A 304 -21.71 -5.79 11.59
CA LYS A 304 -22.08 -6.41 12.87
C LYS A 304 -20.86 -6.83 13.67
N GLU A 305 -19.75 -7.09 13.00
CA GLU A 305 -18.47 -7.41 13.61
C GLU A 305 -17.30 -6.92 12.80
N VAL A 306 -16.22 -6.53 13.48
CA VAL A 306 -14.96 -6.06 12.91
C VAL A 306 -13.83 -7.01 13.28
N ARG A 307 -13.02 -7.38 12.32
CA ARG A 307 -11.76 -8.14 12.46
C ARG A 307 -10.62 -7.23 12.05
N THR A 308 -9.74 -6.89 12.97
CA THR A 308 -8.60 -6.03 12.69
C THR A 308 -7.36 -6.86 12.36
N VAL A 309 -6.59 -6.41 11.39
CA VAL A 309 -5.36 -7.05 10.91
C VAL A 309 -4.28 -5.99 10.68
N HIS A 310 -3.03 -6.39 10.73
CA HIS A 310 -1.86 -5.53 10.51
C HIS A 310 -1.73 -4.34 11.50
N GLY A 311 -0.52 -3.79 11.62
CA GLY A 311 -0.26 -2.62 12.44
C GLY A 311 -0.71 -2.76 13.90
N PHE A 312 -1.51 -1.81 14.38
CA PHE A 312 -2.02 -1.75 15.75
C PHE A 312 -3.35 -2.47 15.92
N ALA A 313 -3.43 -3.72 15.42
CA ALA A 313 -4.68 -4.47 15.34
C ALA A 313 -5.35 -4.71 16.70
N GLN A 314 -4.57 -5.03 17.74
CA GLN A 314 -5.09 -5.27 19.07
C GLN A 314 -5.63 -3.99 19.69
N GLU A 315 -4.84 -2.92 19.62
CA GLU A 315 -5.19 -1.62 20.23
C GLU A 315 -6.43 -1.02 19.57
N PHE A 316 -6.51 -1.07 18.24
CA PHE A 316 -7.67 -0.56 17.52
C PHE A 316 -8.93 -1.40 17.77
N ALA A 317 -8.79 -2.74 17.90
CA ALA A 317 -9.91 -3.59 18.26
C ALA A 317 -10.46 -3.27 19.67
N MET A 318 -9.59 -2.99 20.65
CA MET A 318 -9.98 -2.59 22.00
C MET A 318 -10.70 -1.23 21.98
N ASP A 319 -10.18 -0.24 21.25
CA ASP A 319 -10.83 1.06 21.10
C ASP A 319 -12.22 0.95 20.44
N LEU A 320 -12.37 0.08 19.43
CA LEU A 320 -13.69 -0.21 18.85
C LEU A 320 -14.64 -0.87 19.85
N GLN A 321 -14.16 -1.76 20.73
CA GLN A 321 -15.00 -2.37 21.79
C GLN A 321 -15.47 -1.34 22.80
N GLU A 322 -14.61 -0.42 23.22
CA GLU A 322 -14.98 0.70 24.10
C GLU A 322 -16.05 1.60 23.47
N ARG A 323 -16.07 1.72 22.14
CA ARG A 323 -17.11 2.42 21.36
C ARG A 323 -18.39 1.59 21.10
N GLY A 324 -18.48 0.38 21.66
CA GLY A 324 -19.64 -0.51 21.53
C GLY A 324 -19.65 -1.41 20.30
N TRP A 325 -18.58 -1.45 19.48
CA TRP A 325 -18.48 -2.36 18.35
C TRP A 325 -18.04 -3.76 18.78
N ARG A 326 -18.56 -4.79 18.11
CA ARG A 326 -18.04 -6.16 18.25
C ARG A 326 -16.78 -6.28 17.41
N ALA A 327 -15.61 -6.12 18.03
CA ALA A 327 -14.33 -6.09 17.33
C ALA A 327 -13.30 -6.99 18.04
N TRP A 328 -12.39 -7.58 17.28
CA TRP A 328 -11.19 -8.28 17.79
C TRP A 328 -10.12 -8.43 16.73
N ALA A 329 -8.87 -8.46 17.16
CA ALA A 329 -7.73 -8.73 16.31
C ALA A 329 -7.73 -10.20 15.87
N LEU A 330 -7.45 -10.47 14.60
CA LEU A 330 -7.24 -11.81 14.09
C LEU A 330 -5.87 -12.33 14.57
N ALA A 331 -5.88 -13.41 15.35
CA ALA A 331 -4.66 -14.06 15.80
C ALA A 331 -3.81 -14.53 14.60
N GLY A 332 -2.51 -14.24 14.61
CA GLY A 332 -1.58 -14.59 13.52
C GLY A 332 -1.52 -13.57 12.37
N ALA A 333 -2.36 -12.53 12.38
CA ALA A 333 -2.32 -11.44 11.39
C ALA A 333 -1.52 -10.23 11.89
N THR A 334 -0.87 -10.32 13.03
CA THR A 334 -0.04 -9.24 13.58
C THR A 334 1.27 -9.19 12.81
N GLN A 335 1.33 -8.36 11.79
CA GLN A 335 2.59 -7.95 11.20
C GLN A 335 2.96 -6.62 11.85
N MET A 336 3.95 -6.62 12.73
CA MET A 336 4.72 -5.41 12.94
C MET A 336 5.44 -5.13 11.63
N VAL A 337 4.94 -4.20 10.85
CA VAL A 337 5.71 -3.58 9.79
C VAL A 337 6.80 -2.77 10.49
N LEU A 338 7.92 -3.43 10.76
CA LEU A 338 9.15 -2.68 10.98
C LEU A 338 9.40 -1.94 9.67
N PRO A 339 9.50 -0.61 9.65
CA PRO A 339 9.75 0.16 8.45
C PRO A 339 11.23 0.08 8.06
N LEU A 340 11.78 -1.11 8.07
CA LEU A 340 13.07 -1.43 7.50
C LEU A 340 12.79 -1.86 6.07
N GLY A 341 12.88 -0.90 5.14
CA GLY A 341 12.80 -1.14 3.71
C GLY A 341 13.85 -2.15 3.26
N VAL A 342 13.48 -3.42 3.31
CA VAL A 342 14.10 -4.46 2.52
C VAL A 342 13.14 -4.73 1.37
N GLU A 343 13.17 -3.87 0.35
CA GLU A 343 12.88 -4.36 -0.98
C GLU A 343 13.94 -5.42 -1.27
N MET A 344 13.54 -6.69 -1.30
CA MET A 344 14.41 -7.76 -1.76
C MET A 344 14.78 -7.42 -3.20
N GLY A 345 16.03 -6.92 -3.37
CA GLY A 345 16.61 -6.66 -4.67
C GLY A 345 16.52 -7.94 -5.50
N GLU A 346 16.28 -7.75 -6.78
CA GLU A 346 16.29 -8.78 -7.81
C GLU A 346 17.39 -9.81 -7.54
N SER A 347 17.00 -11.08 -7.47
CA SER A 347 17.92 -12.20 -7.50
C SER A 347 18.58 -12.27 -8.89
N GLY A 348 19.51 -11.34 -9.11
CA GLY A 348 20.47 -11.37 -10.21
C GLY A 348 21.55 -12.38 -9.88
N ASP A 349 21.60 -13.42 -10.70
CA ASP A 349 22.78 -14.21 -11.01
C ASP A 349 23.40 -15.10 -9.93
N ARG A 350 22.73 -16.23 -9.66
CA ARG A 350 23.43 -17.45 -9.21
C ARG A 350 23.89 -18.26 -10.43
N LYS A 351 24.91 -17.78 -11.13
CA LYS A 351 25.75 -18.65 -11.99
C LYS A 351 27.22 -18.43 -11.70
N LYS A 352 27.91 -19.55 -11.43
CA LYS A 352 29.35 -19.78 -11.31
C LYS A 352 29.99 -19.58 -9.93
N ARG A 353 29.96 -20.62 -9.14
CA ARG A 353 31.15 -21.18 -8.47
C ARG A 353 30.95 -22.69 -8.30
N ARG A 354 31.33 -23.45 -9.34
CA ARG A 354 31.86 -24.79 -9.22
C ARG A 354 33.21 -24.74 -9.97
N ARG A 355 34.25 -24.70 -9.19
CA ARG A 355 35.51 -25.43 -9.37
C ARG A 355 36.36 -25.26 -8.12
#